data_5e635fc80e1f8c9ab5133038f1b5d6ed
#
_entry.id   5e635fc80e1f8c9ab5133038f1b5d6ed
#
_cell.length_a   1.000
_cell.length_b   1.000
_cell.length_c   1.000
_cell.angle_alpha   90.00
_cell.angle_beta   90.00
_cell.angle_gamma   90.00
#
_symmetry.space_group_name_H-M   'P 1'
#
loop_
_entity.id
_entity.type
_entity.pdbx_description
1 polymer ?
#
loop_
_entity_poly.entity_id
_entity_poly.type
_entity_poly.pdbx_seq_one_letter_code
_entity_poly.pdbx_strand_id
1 'polypeptide(L)'
;GGWYKWSASGKETEFVQFFRNAVNAMRSVEGGDFKFFWNPALGWINASIPNCYPGDEYVDYIGLDIYDQCWADGTYPIPDDASETEKARRRAKAFINLKTCTWGLNWLTDFGREHSKPILIGEWGTDIRADGYGGGDNPMFVKLMHDWFEDDEDIIAGSIYFDVTASDGDHCLSSETTAFPKSSEMFKYLWGNGKAPETE
;
A
#
# COMPACT_ATOMS: atom_id res chain seq x y z
N GLY A 1 7.57 -1.03 -9.79
CA GLY A 1 6.78 -0.99 -11.00
C GLY A 1 7.59 -1.19 -12.27
N GLY A 2 6.94 -1.66 -13.34
CA GLY A 2 7.59 -1.95 -14.62
C GLY A 2 8.16 -0.73 -15.36
N TRP A 3 7.81 0.47 -14.94
CA TRP A 3 8.24 1.75 -15.52
C TRP A 3 9.61 2.25 -15.05
N TYR A 4 10.15 1.73 -13.97
CA TYR A 4 11.47 2.11 -13.50
C TYR A 4 12.58 1.36 -14.24
N LYS A 5 13.74 2.03 -14.41
CA LYS A 5 14.92 1.43 -15.04
C LYS A 5 15.48 0.23 -14.25
N TRP A 6 15.23 0.21 -12.95
CA TRP A 6 15.59 -0.88 -12.02
C TRP A 6 14.45 -1.87 -11.76
N SER A 7 13.40 -1.84 -12.59
CA SER A 7 12.29 -2.78 -12.49
C SER A 7 12.78 -4.23 -12.54
N ALA A 8 12.23 -5.06 -11.65
CA ALA A 8 12.47 -6.50 -11.64
C ALA A 8 11.73 -7.26 -12.76
N SER A 9 10.84 -6.59 -13.52
CA SER A 9 10.01 -7.22 -14.53
C SER A 9 10.83 -7.96 -15.58
N GLY A 10 10.73 -9.31 -15.59
CA GLY A 10 11.50 -10.20 -16.47
C GLY A 10 13.01 -10.25 -16.15
N LYS A 11 13.42 -9.77 -14.97
CA LYS A 11 14.81 -9.70 -14.50
C LYS A 11 14.91 -9.95 -13.00
N GLU A 12 14.09 -10.87 -12.48
CA GLU A 12 13.99 -11.11 -11.04
C GLU A 12 15.35 -11.51 -10.42
N THR A 13 16.09 -12.36 -11.10
CA THR A 13 17.41 -12.82 -10.64
C THR A 13 18.43 -11.67 -10.57
N GLU A 14 18.48 -10.84 -11.61
CA GLU A 14 19.37 -9.67 -11.66
C GLU A 14 18.99 -8.63 -10.61
N PHE A 15 17.67 -8.43 -10.38
CA PHE A 15 17.17 -7.55 -9.33
C PHE A 15 17.63 -8.04 -7.94
N VAL A 16 17.45 -9.32 -7.65
CA VAL A 16 17.90 -9.93 -6.38
C VAL A 16 19.40 -9.71 -6.19
N GLN A 17 20.21 -9.97 -7.23
CA GLN A 17 21.65 -9.78 -7.14
C GLN A 17 22.03 -8.30 -6.96
N PHE A 18 21.33 -7.39 -7.66
CA PHE A 18 21.53 -5.96 -7.48
C PHE A 18 21.25 -5.53 -6.03
N PHE A 19 20.09 -5.95 -5.46
CA PHE A 19 19.72 -5.63 -4.10
C PHE A 19 20.79 -6.13 -3.09
N ARG A 20 21.22 -7.40 -3.22
CA ARG A 20 22.26 -7.98 -2.38
C ARG A 20 23.59 -7.21 -2.46
N ASN A 21 23.99 -6.83 -3.67
CA ASN A 21 25.22 -6.05 -3.87
C ASN A 21 25.11 -4.66 -3.21
N ALA A 22 23.97 -3.99 -3.32
CA ALA A 22 23.72 -2.70 -2.66
C ALA A 22 23.79 -2.84 -1.13
N VAL A 23 23.13 -3.84 -0.56
CA VAL A 23 23.17 -4.14 0.89
C VAL A 23 24.61 -4.38 1.36
N ASN A 24 25.35 -5.23 0.65
CA ASN A 24 26.74 -5.53 1.01
C ASN A 24 27.63 -4.30 0.93
N ALA A 25 27.48 -3.47 -0.10
CA ALA A 25 28.21 -2.22 -0.25
C ALA A 25 27.91 -1.25 0.91
N MET A 26 26.63 -1.09 1.27
CA MET A 26 26.24 -0.22 2.39
C MET A 26 26.75 -0.75 3.73
N ARG A 27 26.67 -2.05 3.97
CA ARG A 27 27.20 -2.69 5.20
C ARG A 27 28.70 -2.60 5.33
N SER A 28 29.45 -2.41 4.25
CA SER A 28 30.91 -2.22 4.28
C SER A 28 31.34 -0.83 4.74
N VAL A 29 30.40 0.12 4.90
CA VAL A 29 30.70 1.48 5.36
C VAL A 29 30.97 1.45 6.86
N GLU A 30 32.15 1.86 7.28
CA GLU A 30 32.52 1.94 8.69
C GLU A 30 31.60 2.88 9.47
N GLY A 31 31.03 2.39 10.59
CA GLY A 31 30.07 3.12 11.41
C GLY A 31 28.65 3.18 10.82
N GLY A 32 28.39 2.55 9.68
CA GLY A 32 27.06 2.48 9.09
C GLY A 32 26.16 1.48 9.83
N ASP A 33 24.98 1.94 10.31
CA ASP A 33 23.93 1.08 10.86
C ASP A 33 22.66 1.25 10.01
N PHE A 34 22.67 0.62 8.83
CA PHE A 34 21.58 0.69 7.87
C PHE A 34 20.56 -0.42 8.12
N LYS A 35 19.27 -0.09 7.95
CA LYS A 35 18.16 -1.05 7.86
C LYS A 35 17.69 -1.14 6.41
N PHE A 36 17.42 -2.35 5.97
CA PHE A 36 17.06 -2.62 4.58
C PHE A 36 15.60 -3.05 4.48
N PHE A 37 14.88 -2.33 3.66
CA PHE A 37 13.47 -2.48 3.45
C PHE A 37 13.22 -3.00 2.02
N TRP A 38 12.64 -4.20 1.92
CA TRP A 38 12.19 -4.75 0.65
C TRP A 38 10.72 -4.45 0.46
N ASN A 39 10.41 -3.54 -0.47
CA ASN A 39 9.09 -2.96 -0.65
C ASN A 39 8.66 -2.95 -2.13
N PRO A 40 8.08 -4.03 -2.64
CA PRO A 40 7.48 -4.04 -3.96
C PRO A 40 6.18 -3.23 -4.01
N ALA A 41 5.81 -2.73 -5.19
CA ALA A 41 4.50 -2.13 -5.43
C ALA A 41 3.46 -3.22 -5.72
N LEU A 42 2.27 -3.10 -5.13
CA LEU A 42 1.11 -3.91 -5.51
C LEU A 42 0.47 -3.32 -6.77
N GLY A 43 0.38 -4.11 -7.82
CA GLY A 43 -0.21 -3.68 -9.08
C GLY A 43 0.12 -4.62 -10.21
N TRP A 44 -0.17 -4.19 -11.46
CA TRP A 44 0.20 -4.96 -12.63
C TRP A 44 1.71 -4.92 -12.82
N ILE A 45 2.37 -6.05 -12.56
CA ILE A 45 3.80 -6.25 -12.78
C ILE A 45 4.00 -7.57 -13.53
N ASN A 46 4.90 -7.57 -14.50
CA ASN A 46 5.30 -8.78 -15.22
C ASN A 46 6.48 -9.45 -14.48
N ALA A 47 6.30 -9.71 -13.19
CA ALA A 47 7.27 -10.36 -12.31
C ALA A 47 6.54 -11.11 -11.20
N SER A 48 7.14 -12.16 -10.68
CA SER A 48 6.72 -12.80 -9.44
C SER A 48 7.32 -12.03 -8.25
N ILE A 49 6.49 -11.42 -7.41
CA ILE A 49 6.97 -10.70 -6.21
C ILE A 49 7.86 -11.60 -5.34
N PRO A 50 7.47 -12.83 -4.98
CA PRO A 50 8.33 -13.71 -4.18
C PRO A 50 9.69 -14.01 -4.83
N ASN A 51 9.74 -14.12 -6.17
CA ASN A 51 11.01 -14.38 -6.87
C ASN A 51 11.97 -13.17 -6.83
N CYS A 52 11.48 -12.00 -6.44
CA CYS A 52 12.29 -10.79 -6.25
C CYS A 52 12.81 -10.63 -4.82
N TYR A 53 12.48 -11.57 -3.91
CA TYR A 53 12.92 -11.49 -2.52
C TYR A 53 14.42 -11.81 -2.41
N PRO A 54 15.23 -10.90 -1.83
CA PRO A 54 16.69 -11.08 -1.82
C PRO A 54 17.18 -12.07 -0.76
N GLY A 55 16.32 -12.52 0.15
CA GLY A 55 16.65 -13.43 1.26
C GLY A 55 16.71 -12.71 2.60
N ASP A 56 16.44 -13.47 3.68
CA ASP A 56 16.24 -12.94 5.03
C ASP A 56 17.46 -12.19 5.56
N GLU A 57 18.66 -12.62 5.18
CA GLU A 57 19.90 -11.99 5.60
C GLU A 57 20.13 -10.60 4.99
N TYR A 58 19.38 -10.23 3.94
CA TYR A 58 19.48 -8.94 3.26
C TYR A 58 18.35 -7.97 3.60
N VAL A 59 17.35 -8.39 4.37
CA VAL A 59 16.12 -7.62 4.62
C VAL A 59 15.86 -7.50 6.11
N ASP A 60 15.57 -6.29 6.57
CA ASP A 60 15.12 -6.01 7.94
C ASP A 60 13.60 -5.86 8.01
N TYR A 61 12.98 -5.30 6.96
CA TYR A 61 11.52 -5.08 6.85
C TYR A 61 11.01 -5.53 5.48
N ILE A 62 9.79 -6.04 5.46
CA ILE A 62 9.04 -6.37 4.24
C ILE A 62 7.85 -5.43 4.13
N GLY A 63 7.46 -4.99 2.93
CA GLY A 63 6.28 -4.16 2.74
C GLY A 63 5.67 -4.22 1.35
N LEU A 64 4.68 -3.37 1.14
CA LEU A 64 4.03 -3.13 -0.16
C LEU A 64 3.66 -1.65 -0.28
N ASP A 65 3.63 -1.13 -1.52
CA ASP A 65 2.93 0.12 -1.82
C ASP A 65 1.48 -0.22 -2.17
N ILE A 66 0.54 0.40 -1.47
CA ILE A 66 -0.87 0.03 -1.46
C ILE A 66 -1.74 1.28 -1.62
N TYR A 67 -2.64 1.27 -2.61
CA TYR A 67 -3.57 2.38 -2.84
C TYR A 67 -5.00 1.88 -2.98
N ASP A 68 -5.96 2.76 -2.70
CA ASP A 68 -7.39 2.51 -2.93
C ASP A 68 -7.71 2.56 -4.43
N GLN A 69 -7.24 1.55 -5.14
CA GLN A 69 -7.43 1.37 -6.57
C GLN A 69 -7.79 -0.08 -6.87
N CYS A 70 -8.71 -0.30 -7.83
CA CYS A 70 -9.14 -1.65 -8.16
C CYS A 70 -9.75 -1.74 -9.56
N TRP A 71 -9.30 -2.72 -10.35
CA TRP A 71 -9.79 -3.02 -11.69
C TRP A 71 -10.67 -4.28 -11.75
N ALA A 72 -10.97 -4.88 -10.61
CA ALA A 72 -11.84 -6.06 -10.57
C ALA A 72 -13.30 -5.68 -10.89
N ASP A 73 -14.00 -6.57 -11.58
CA ASP A 73 -15.39 -6.35 -11.96
C ASP A 73 -16.28 -5.99 -10.76
N GLY A 74 -17.12 -4.99 -10.92
CA GLY A 74 -18.07 -4.52 -9.90
C GLY A 74 -17.39 -3.84 -8.70
N THR A 75 -16.20 -3.29 -8.90
CA THR A 75 -15.51 -2.37 -8.01
C THR A 75 -15.50 -0.97 -8.61
N TYR A 76 -14.36 -0.45 -9.07
CA TYR A 76 -14.22 0.86 -9.72
C TYR A 76 -14.27 0.73 -11.26
N PRO A 77 -14.65 1.79 -12.01
CA PRO A 77 -15.19 3.05 -11.49
C PRO A 77 -16.60 2.89 -10.87
N ILE A 78 -16.92 3.75 -9.91
CA ILE A 78 -18.27 3.85 -9.35
C ILE A 78 -19.09 4.77 -10.25
N PRO A 79 -20.29 4.37 -10.73
CA PRO A 79 -21.16 5.26 -11.51
C PRO A 79 -21.57 6.51 -10.71
N ASP A 80 -21.66 7.66 -11.36
CA ASP A 80 -21.98 8.94 -10.71
C ASP A 80 -23.37 8.92 -10.04
N ASP A 81 -24.32 8.18 -10.63
CA ASP A 81 -25.68 8.00 -10.14
C ASP A 81 -25.86 6.84 -9.15
N ALA A 82 -24.77 6.18 -8.76
CA ALA A 82 -24.82 5.07 -7.81
C ALA A 82 -25.34 5.52 -6.45
N SER A 83 -26.27 4.73 -5.87
CA SER A 83 -26.71 4.94 -4.49
C SER A 83 -25.57 4.77 -3.49
N GLU A 84 -25.69 5.36 -2.29
CA GLU A 84 -24.68 5.19 -1.22
C GLU A 84 -24.46 3.72 -0.85
N THR A 85 -25.52 2.91 -0.87
CA THR A 85 -25.42 1.45 -0.68
C THR A 85 -24.56 0.79 -1.76
N GLU A 86 -24.73 1.18 -3.04
CA GLU A 86 -23.93 0.63 -4.14
C GLU A 86 -22.48 1.11 -4.07
N LYS A 87 -22.23 2.37 -3.73
CA LYS A 87 -20.89 2.90 -3.50
C LYS A 87 -20.17 2.12 -2.38
N ALA A 88 -20.84 1.94 -1.24
CA ALA A 88 -20.29 1.18 -0.11
C ALA A 88 -20.01 -0.27 -0.50
N ARG A 89 -20.90 -0.92 -1.23
CA ARG A 89 -20.73 -2.30 -1.73
C ARG A 89 -19.49 -2.43 -2.63
N ARG A 90 -19.30 -1.50 -3.58
CA ARG A 90 -18.16 -1.51 -4.51
C ARG A 90 -16.85 -1.25 -3.80
N ARG A 91 -16.81 -0.30 -2.87
CA ARG A 91 -15.66 0.00 -2.01
C ARG A 91 -15.26 -1.18 -1.13
N ALA A 92 -16.24 -1.81 -0.47
CA ALA A 92 -15.97 -3.03 0.31
C ALA A 92 -15.41 -4.16 -0.56
N LYS A 93 -15.94 -4.35 -1.76
CA LYS A 93 -15.44 -5.35 -2.71
C LYS A 93 -14.02 -5.04 -3.18
N ALA A 94 -13.69 -3.77 -3.40
CA ALA A 94 -12.34 -3.35 -3.76
C ALA A 94 -11.34 -3.68 -2.64
N PHE A 95 -11.70 -3.40 -1.38
CA PHE A 95 -10.85 -3.74 -0.24
C PHE A 95 -10.70 -5.26 -0.03
N ILE A 96 -11.78 -6.03 -0.20
CA ILE A 96 -11.70 -7.50 -0.18
C ILE A 96 -10.73 -7.99 -1.27
N ASN A 97 -10.81 -7.42 -2.47
CA ASN A 97 -9.87 -7.75 -3.55
C ASN A 97 -8.43 -7.41 -3.16
N LEU A 98 -8.17 -6.24 -2.57
CA LEU A 98 -6.85 -5.85 -2.05
C LEU A 98 -6.32 -6.86 -1.03
N LYS A 99 -7.16 -7.35 -0.11
CA LYS A 99 -6.76 -8.36 0.88
C LYS A 99 -6.45 -9.72 0.25
N THR A 100 -7.24 -10.13 -0.74
CA THR A 100 -7.28 -11.54 -1.20
C THR A 100 -6.67 -11.78 -2.58
N CYS A 101 -6.31 -10.72 -3.31
CA CYS A 101 -5.63 -10.89 -4.61
C CYS A 101 -4.25 -11.53 -4.43
N THR A 102 -3.71 -12.02 -5.56
CA THR A 102 -2.34 -12.55 -5.57
C THR A 102 -1.38 -11.48 -5.04
N TRP A 103 -0.64 -11.81 -3.99
CA TRP A 103 0.29 -10.91 -3.28
C TRP A 103 -0.37 -9.69 -2.61
N GLY A 104 -1.67 -9.78 -2.26
CA GLY A 104 -2.38 -8.79 -1.46
C GLY A 104 -2.01 -8.82 0.03
N LEU A 105 -2.82 -8.16 0.88
CA LEU A 105 -2.50 -8.01 2.31
C LEU A 105 -2.39 -9.35 3.05
N ASN A 106 -3.26 -10.32 2.76
CA ASN A 106 -3.17 -11.64 3.39
C ASN A 106 -1.84 -12.34 3.06
N TRP A 107 -1.42 -12.29 1.79
CA TRP A 107 -0.13 -12.82 1.39
C TRP A 107 1.02 -12.09 2.10
N LEU A 108 0.94 -10.77 2.24
CA LEU A 108 1.98 -9.97 2.89
C LEU A 108 2.18 -10.38 4.35
N THR A 109 1.09 -10.56 5.12
CA THR A 109 1.17 -10.99 6.51
C THR A 109 1.70 -12.42 6.63
N ASP A 110 1.24 -13.34 5.78
CA ASP A 110 1.73 -14.71 5.76
C ASP A 110 3.23 -14.76 5.40
N PHE A 111 3.65 -14.02 4.38
CA PHE A 111 5.03 -13.94 3.93
C PHE A 111 5.96 -13.32 4.99
N GLY A 112 5.50 -12.25 5.65
CA GLY A 112 6.24 -11.64 6.76
C GLY A 112 6.45 -12.62 7.93
N ARG A 113 5.40 -13.38 8.30
CA ARG A 113 5.49 -14.42 9.35
C ARG A 113 6.39 -15.59 8.94
N GLU A 114 6.29 -16.08 7.71
CA GLU A 114 7.14 -17.14 7.16
C GLU A 114 8.62 -16.77 7.25
N HIS A 115 8.96 -15.53 6.88
CA HIS A 115 10.33 -15.01 6.88
C HIS A 115 10.76 -14.40 8.23
N SER A 116 9.87 -14.37 9.23
CA SER A 116 10.12 -13.74 10.54
C SER A 116 10.59 -12.28 10.40
N LYS A 117 9.95 -11.52 9.48
CA LYS A 117 10.27 -10.12 9.21
C LYS A 117 9.08 -9.23 9.55
N PRO A 118 9.29 -8.14 10.31
CA PRO A 118 8.25 -7.16 10.54
C PRO A 118 7.84 -6.48 9.23
N ILE A 119 6.56 -6.10 9.15
CA ILE A 119 5.97 -5.44 8.00
C ILE A 119 6.00 -3.93 8.22
N LEU A 120 6.49 -3.21 7.23
CA LEU A 120 6.41 -1.75 7.14
C LEU A 120 5.72 -1.40 5.83
N ILE A 121 4.59 -0.71 5.87
CA ILE A 121 3.92 -0.25 4.65
C ILE A 121 4.59 1.04 4.20
N GLY A 122 5.37 0.95 3.10
CA GLY A 122 6.18 2.06 2.59
C GLY A 122 5.36 3.20 2.02
N GLU A 123 4.26 2.85 1.36
CA GLU A 123 3.31 3.81 0.81
C GLU A 123 1.89 3.24 0.89
N TRP A 124 0.92 4.05 1.35
CA TRP A 124 -0.49 3.73 1.21
C TRP A 124 -1.32 5.01 1.14
N GLY A 125 -2.49 4.93 0.52
CA GLY A 125 -3.37 6.10 0.44
C GLY A 125 -4.68 5.87 -0.29
N THR A 126 -5.62 6.80 -0.07
CA THR A 126 -6.77 7.02 -0.96
C THR A 126 -6.25 7.46 -2.33
N ASP A 127 -7.06 7.27 -3.38
CA ASP A 127 -6.61 7.59 -4.73
C ASP A 127 -7.75 8.16 -5.58
N ILE A 128 -7.53 9.34 -6.18
CA ILE A 128 -8.33 9.88 -7.27
C ILE A 128 -7.52 9.76 -8.55
N ARG A 129 -7.93 8.84 -9.42
CA ARG A 129 -7.27 8.53 -10.69
C ARG A 129 -8.03 9.11 -11.87
N ALA A 130 -7.30 9.61 -12.85
CA ALA A 130 -7.88 10.11 -14.10
C ALA A 130 -8.63 9.02 -14.89
N ASP A 131 -8.27 7.74 -14.73
CA ASP A 131 -8.94 6.59 -15.36
C ASP A 131 -10.20 6.12 -14.60
N GLY A 132 -10.50 6.71 -13.45
CA GLY A 132 -11.66 6.41 -12.61
C GLY A 132 -11.53 5.15 -11.73
N TYR A 133 -10.40 4.44 -11.77
CA TYR A 133 -10.20 3.21 -11.00
C TYR A 133 -9.68 3.44 -9.57
N GLY A 134 -9.71 4.67 -9.07
CA GLY A 134 -9.51 5.02 -7.67
C GLY A 134 -10.82 5.09 -6.88
N GLY A 135 -10.73 4.87 -5.56
CA GLY A 135 -11.90 4.89 -4.66
C GLY A 135 -12.41 6.29 -4.33
N GLY A 136 -11.65 7.34 -4.68
CA GLY A 136 -11.99 8.73 -4.40
C GLY A 136 -11.94 9.05 -2.91
N ASP A 137 -12.79 9.98 -2.47
CA ASP A 137 -12.97 10.25 -1.05
C ASP A 137 -13.67 9.08 -0.36
N ASN A 138 -12.87 8.15 0.15
CA ASN A 138 -13.29 6.87 0.69
C ASN A 138 -12.85 6.67 2.16
N PRO A 139 -13.58 7.24 3.13
CA PRO A 139 -13.28 7.05 4.55
C PRO A 139 -13.35 5.59 5.00
N MET A 140 -14.12 4.74 4.28
CA MET A 140 -14.16 3.29 4.55
C MET A 140 -12.79 2.64 4.30
N PHE A 141 -12.08 3.01 3.22
CA PHE A 141 -10.74 2.49 2.96
C PHE A 141 -9.78 2.85 4.10
N VAL A 142 -9.79 4.12 4.53
CA VAL A 142 -8.95 4.59 5.64
C VAL A 142 -9.22 3.79 6.91
N LYS A 143 -10.52 3.56 7.24
CA LYS A 143 -10.90 2.75 8.40
C LYS A 143 -10.47 1.29 8.26
N LEU A 144 -10.69 0.67 7.11
CA LEU A 144 -10.36 -0.74 6.88
C LEU A 144 -8.84 -0.99 6.87
N MET A 145 -8.04 -0.02 6.42
CA MET A 145 -6.58 -0.08 6.57
C MET A 145 -6.16 0.02 8.03
N HIS A 146 -6.76 0.94 8.80
CA HIS A 146 -6.50 1.03 10.24
C HIS A 146 -6.85 -0.28 10.95
N ASP A 147 -8.05 -0.82 10.70
CA ASP A 147 -8.48 -2.08 11.31
C ASP A 147 -7.49 -3.22 10.97
N TRP A 148 -7.00 -3.29 9.74
CA TRP A 148 -6.01 -4.27 9.36
C TRP A 148 -4.66 -4.07 10.08
N PHE A 149 -4.22 -2.82 10.31
CA PHE A 149 -3.02 -2.54 11.09
C PHE A 149 -3.16 -3.00 12.55
N GLU A 150 -4.33 -2.80 13.16
CA GLU A 150 -4.61 -3.25 14.53
C GLU A 150 -4.75 -4.78 14.63
N ASP A 151 -5.45 -5.41 13.66
CA ASP A 151 -5.66 -6.86 13.63
C ASP A 151 -4.34 -7.65 13.51
N ASP A 152 -3.33 -7.09 12.84
CA ASP A 152 -2.02 -7.70 12.59
C ASP A 152 -0.88 -6.95 13.33
N GLU A 153 -1.18 -6.27 14.46
CA GLU A 153 -0.22 -5.47 15.25
C GLU A 153 1.03 -6.25 15.69
N ASP A 154 0.91 -7.56 15.81
CA ASP A 154 2.01 -8.47 16.19
C ASP A 154 3.14 -8.49 15.15
N ILE A 155 2.86 -8.13 13.91
CA ILE A 155 3.82 -8.15 12.81
C ILE A 155 3.97 -6.79 12.09
N ILE A 156 2.99 -5.89 12.22
CA ILE A 156 3.04 -4.55 11.60
C ILE A 156 3.95 -3.63 12.42
N ALA A 157 5.08 -3.23 11.85
CA ALA A 157 6.03 -2.30 12.48
C ALA A 157 5.65 -0.82 12.27
N GLY A 158 4.85 -0.51 11.27
CA GLY A 158 4.39 0.84 10.97
C GLY A 158 3.91 1.02 9.54
N SER A 159 3.45 2.23 9.24
CA SER A 159 2.97 2.58 7.91
C SER A 159 3.22 4.06 7.58
N ILE A 160 3.38 4.37 6.31
CA ILE A 160 3.58 5.73 5.80
C ILE A 160 2.44 6.04 4.83
N TYR A 161 1.59 7.01 5.19
CA TYR A 161 0.58 7.53 4.27
C TYR A 161 1.25 8.40 3.20
N PHE A 162 0.93 8.17 1.93
CA PHE A 162 1.46 8.93 0.80
C PHE A 162 0.62 10.19 0.56
N ASP A 163 0.93 11.26 1.31
CA ASP A 163 0.17 12.51 1.36
C ASP A 163 0.62 13.52 0.29
N VAL A 164 0.47 13.14 -0.97
CA VAL A 164 0.99 13.90 -2.13
C VAL A 164 -0.02 13.90 -3.28
N THR A 165 -0.08 15.01 -4.02
CA THR A 165 -0.69 15.03 -5.36
C THR A 165 0.39 14.65 -6.38
N ALA A 166 0.29 13.44 -6.92
CA ALA A 166 1.23 12.87 -7.89
C ALA A 166 0.71 13.01 -9.34
N SER A 167 1.54 12.68 -10.31
CA SER A 167 1.17 12.79 -11.73
C SER A 167 0.16 11.74 -12.19
N ASP A 168 0.01 10.64 -11.48
CA ASP A 168 -0.84 9.49 -11.75
C ASP A 168 -2.09 9.42 -10.88
N GLY A 169 -2.13 10.21 -9.81
CA GLY A 169 -3.29 10.29 -8.92
C GLY A 169 -3.13 11.35 -7.83
N ASP A 170 -4.25 11.72 -7.20
CA ASP A 170 -4.24 12.56 -6.01
C ASP A 170 -4.46 11.71 -4.77
N HIS A 171 -3.64 11.89 -3.75
CA HIS A 171 -3.64 11.16 -2.48
C HIS A 171 -3.62 12.09 -1.27
N CYS A 172 -3.61 13.42 -1.49
CA CYS A 172 -3.30 14.41 -0.47
C CYS A 172 -4.47 14.65 0.49
N LEU A 173 -4.34 14.20 1.75
CA LEU A 173 -5.32 14.42 2.82
C LEU A 173 -5.10 15.74 3.58
N SER A 174 -3.86 16.22 3.67
CA SER A 174 -3.49 17.34 4.56
C SER A 174 -3.71 18.73 3.97
N SER A 175 -3.98 18.84 2.67
CA SER A 175 -4.28 20.12 2.02
C SER A 175 -5.55 20.75 2.59
N GLU A 176 -5.56 22.08 2.77
CA GLU A 176 -6.76 22.84 3.14
C GLU A 176 -7.89 22.71 2.09
N THR A 177 -7.53 22.42 0.85
CA THR A 177 -8.46 22.22 -0.28
C THR A 177 -8.46 20.77 -0.76
N THR A 178 -8.25 19.83 0.16
CA THR A 178 -8.18 18.40 -0.17
C THR A 178 -9.43 17.93 -0.94
N ALA A 179 -9.22 17.07 -1.92
CA ALA A 179 -10.29 16.36 -2.61
C ALA A 179 -10.87 15.18 -1.77
N PHE A 180 -10.32 14.94 -0.56
CA PHE A 180 -10.67 13.83 0.32
C PHE A 180 -11.14 14.29 1.72
N PRO A 181 -12.15 15.16 1.84
CA PRO A 181 -12.55 15.72 3.13
C PRO A 181 -12.99 14.65 4.13
N LYS A 182 -13.80 13.66 3.73
CA LYS A 182 -14.29 12.60 4.62
C LYS A 182 -13.15 11.64 5.03
N SER A 183 -12.26 11.31 4.10
CA SER A 183 -11.08 10.48 4.38
C SER A 183 -10.11 11.17 5.31
N SER A 184 -9.89 12.49 5.15
CA SER A 184 -9.06 13.31 6.03
C SER A 184 -9.62 13.36 7.46
N GLU A 185 -10.95 13.52 7.61
CA GLU A 185 -11.61 13.48 8.92
C GLU A 185 -11.47 12.10 9.58
N MET A 186 -11.68 11.02 8.83
CA MET A 186 -11.49 9.65 9.32
C MET A 186 -10.05 9.40 9.76
N PHE A 187 -9.07 9.83 8.96
CA PHE A 187 -7.65 9.71 9.30
C PHE A 187 -7.32 10.45 10.61
N LYS A 188 -7.77 11.70 10.75
CA LYS A 188 -7.59 12.49 11.97
C LYS A 188 -8.27 11.86 13.19
N TYR A 189 -9.40 11.19 13.00
CA TYR A 189 -10.09 10.48 14.07
C TYR A 189 -9.29 9.26 14.54
N LEU A 190 -8.78 8.46 13.63
CA LEU A 190 -8.13 7.17 13.94
C LEU A 190 -6.69 7.34 14.44
N TRP A 191 -5.91 8.25 13.88
CA TRP A 191 -4.49 8.47 14.24
C TRP A 191 -4.21 9.77 14.99
N GLY A 192 -5.19 10.63 15.16
CA GLY A 192 -5.05 11.92 15.81
C GLY A 192 -6.01 12.08 16.98
N ASN A 193 -6.26 13.34 17.35
CA ASN A 193 -7.24 13.71 18.37
C ASN A 193 -8.55 14.24 17.73
N GLY A 194 -8.88 13.76 16.55
CA GLY A 194 -10.10 14.14 15.84
C GLY A 194 -11.37 13.62 16.52
N LYS A 195 -12.52 14.22 16.18
CA LYS A 195 -13.84 13.68 16.57
C LYS A 195 -14.23 12.58 15.57
N ALA A 196 -15.03 11.62 16.05
CA ALA A 196 -15.62 10.62 15.15
C ALA A 196 -16.40 11.33 14.03
N PRO A 197 -16.20 10.97 12.75
CA PRO A 197 -16.99 11.51 11.65
C PRO A 197 -18.49 11.26 11.88
N GLU A 198 -19.32 12.21 11.47
CA GLU A 198 -20.77 11.98 11.49
C GLU A 198 -21.12 10.86 10.50
N THR A 199 -21.86 9.87 10.97
CA THR A 199 -22.39 8.79 10.13
C THR A 199 -23.62 9.33 9.40
N GLU A 200 -23.55 9.50 8.08
CA GLU A 200 -24.72 9.76 7.22
C GLU A 200 -25.61 8.52 7.10
#